data_b1d8b771b8bc084fc05a123fe8fe33d8
#
_entry.id   b1d8b771b8bc084fc05a123fe8fe33d8
#
_cell.length_a   1.000
_cell.length_b   1.000
_cell.length_c   1.000
_cell.angle_alpha   90.00
_cell.angle_beta   90.00
_cell.angle_gamma   90.00
#
_symmetry.space_group_name_H-M   'P 1'
#
loop_
_entity.id
_entity.type
_entity.pdbx_description
1 polymer ?
#
loop_
_entity_poly.entity_id
_entity_poly.type
_entity_poly.pdbx_seq_one_letter_code
_entity_poly.pdbx_strand_id
1 'polypeptide(L)'
;MRYPFFAMVCFCVLIAPSRAADAPYVTTPQNVIDAMLKISKVAAADYVIDLGSGDGRVVITAAKSLGARGMGVELDANLVRTATRNAQREGVQDRVSFYKDDLFFADLSKATVITMYMSESVNLRLRPSLFKLKPGTRVVSHDFDMAQWTPDEKMTVPVPNKPYGQPKSDIFLWVVPADFSGAWTWRIPIAGINQEHEARFEQKFQVAEGKGRVASRAVPVGNVQIRGDTISFVMGATVDGKTTWRDFRGRISDDTITGSVFTVVEGDAVNKSQEPVVWRATRTARGKMIIDAATEFVDEDKVAALFLTKEQQ
;
A
#
# COMPACT_ATOMS: atom_id res chain seq x y z
N MET A 1 67.97 -27.32 -16.16
CA MET A 1 66.83 -27.16 -15.30
C MET A 1 65.66 -26.57 -16.10
N ARG A 2 64.69 -27.37 -16.42
CA ARG A 2 63.45 -26.94 -17.19
C ARG A 2 62.36 -26.74 -16.24
N TYR A 3 61.78 -25.52 -16.14
CA TYR A 3 60.59 -25.22 -15.37
C TYR A 3 59.35 -25.46 -16.23
N PRO A 4 58.30 -26.18 -15.75
CA PRO A 4 57.04 -26.32 -16.50
C PRO A 4 56.20 -25.05 -16.32
N PHE A 5 55.72 -24.51 -17.43
CA PHE A 5 54.75 -23.43 -17.52
C PHE A 5 53.36 -24.01 -17.13
N PHE A 6 52.82 -23.57 -16.00
CA PHE A 6 51.46 -23.91 -15.59
C PHE A 6 50.50 -22.88 -16.24
N ALA A 7 49.76 -23.31 -17.26
CA ALA A 7 48.72 -22.52 -17.86
C ALA A 7 47.47 -22.54 -16.95
N MET A 8 47.20 -21.43 -16.32
CA MET A 8 45.98 -21.22 -15.53
C MET A 8 44.80 -20.95 -16.47
N VAL A 9 43.98 -21.98 -16.70
CA VAL A 9 42.74 -21.83 -17.47
C VAL A 9 41.72 -21.17 -16.57
N CYS A 10 41.43 -19.89 -16.84
CA CYS A 10 40.39 -19.12 -16.18
C CYS A 10 39.00 -19.58 -16.72
N PHE A 11 38.27 -20.35 -15.93
CA PHE A 11 36.93 -20.81 -16.27
C PHE A 11 35.96 -19.64 -15.96
N CYS A 12 35.67 -18.80 -16.96
CA CYS A 12 34.60 -17.82 -16.87
C CYS A 12 33.26 -18.56 -16.83
N VAL A 13 32.69 -18.73 -15.64
CA VAL A 13 31.32 -19.14 -15.49
C VAL A 13 30.44 -17.99 -15.94
N LEU A 14 29.89 -18.09 -17.14
CA LEU A 14 28.80 -17.23 -17.61
C LEU A 14 27.60 -17.55 -16.77
N ILE A 15 27.35 -16.75 -15.73
CA ILE A 15 26.08 -16.72 -15.01
C ILE A 15 25.05 -16.13 -15.98
N ALA A 16 24.35 -16.99 -16.71
CA ALA A 16 23.17 -16.58 -17.45
C ALA A 16 22.18 -15.96 -16.45
N PRO A 17 21.57 -14.79 -16.75
CA PRO A 17 20.54 -14.24 -15.91
C PRO A 17 19.45 -15.30 -15.83
N SER A 18 19.18 -15.80 -14.62
CA SER A 18 18.03 -16.64 -14.32
C SER A 18 16.79 -15.86 -14.76
N ARG A 19 16.18 -16.26 -15.89
CA ARG A 19 14.82 -15.85 -16.19
C ARG A 19 13.99 -16.29 -15.01
N ALA A 20 13.22 -15.36 -14.44
CA ALA A 20 12.23 -15.69 -13.42
C ALA A 20 11.45 -16.91 -13.94
N ALA A 21 11.50 -18.01 -13.20
CA ALA A 21 10.80 -19.23 -13.57
C ALA A 21 9.35 -18.83 -13.82
N ASP A 22 8.86 -19.10 -15.04
CA ASP A 22 7.51 -18.80 -15.45
C ASP A 22 6.56 -19.46 -14.44
N ALA A 23 5.88 -18.65 -13.63
CA ALA A 23 4.82 -19.15 -12.77
C ALA A 23 3.80 -19.82 -13.71
N PRO A 24 3.37 -21.05 -13.45
CA PRO A 24 2.43 -21.73 -14.32
C PRO A 24 1.17 -20.88 -14.45
N TYR A 25 0.66 -20.74 -15.67
CA TYR A 25 -0.61 -20.06 -15.89
C TYR A 25 -1.73 -20.79 -15.16
N VAL A 26 -2.27 -20.18 -14.13
CA VAL A 26 -3.39 -20.67 -13.34
C VAL A 26 -4.50 -19.64 -13.32
N THR A 27 -5.68 -20.08 -13.74
CA THR A 27 -6.83 -19.18 -13.82
C THR A 27 -7.48 -18.97 -12.46
N THR A 28 -7.78 -17.70 -12.12
CA THR A 28 -8.58 -17.36 -10.95
C THR A 28 -10.03 -17.83 -11.14
N PRO A 29 -10.62 -18.62 -10.22
CA PRO A 29 -12.02 -19.03 -10.28
C PRO A 29 -12.99 -17.84 -10.23
N GLN A 30 -14.17 -17.97 -10.84
CA GLN A 30 -15.13 -16.86 -10.94
C GLN A 30 -15.57 -16.34 -9.56
N ASN A 31 -15.86 -17.22 -8.61
CA ASN A 31 -16.26 -16.81 -7.26
C ASN A 31 -15.14 -16.04 -6.50
N VAL A 32 -13.87 -16.31 -6.83
CA VAL A 32 -12.73 -15.56 -6.30
C VAL A 32 -12.66 -14.18 -6.96
N ILE A 33 -12.85 -14.09 -8.29
CA ILE A 33 -12.93 -12.81 -9.00
C ILE A 33 -14.05 -11.95 -8.42
N ASP A 34 -15.24 -12.51 -8.25
CA ASP A 34 -16.38 -11.79 -7.69
C ASP A 34 -16.08 -11.25 -6.28
N ALA A 35 -15.39 -12.05 -5.47
CA ALA A 35 -14.96 -11.65 -4.14
C ALA A 35 -13.86 -10.58 -4.16
N MET A 36 -12.88 -10.66 -5.08
CA MET A 36 -11.85 -9.64 -5.28
C MET A 36 -12.48 -8.28 -5.68
N LEU A 37 -13.42 -8.29 -6.63
CA LEU A 37 -14.12 -7.08 -7.05
C LEU A 37 -15.03 -6.52 -5.96
N LYS A 38 -15.64 -7.39 -5.16
CA LYS A 38 -16.50 -7.00 -4.03
C LYS A 38 -15.70 -6.36 -2.89
N ILE A 39 -14.63 -6.99 -2.40
CA ILE A 39 -13.81 -6.48 -1.29
C ILE A 39 -13.17 -5.14 -1.66
N SER A 40 -12.75 -4.98 -2.92
CA SER A 40 -12.22 -3.72 -3.44
C SER A 40 -13.30 -2.70 -3.83
N LYS A 41 -14.58 -3.04 -3.69
CA LYS A 41 -15.71 -2.14 -3.98
C LYS A 41 -15.59 -1.52 -5.38
N VAL A 42 -15.25 -2.33 -6.39
CA VAL A 42 -15.16 -1.87 -7.78
C VAL A 42 -16.50 -1.32 -8.25
N ALA A 43 -16.48 -0.17 -8.91
CA ALA A 43 -17.64 0.53 -9.44
C ALA A 43 -17.38 1.05 -10.86
N ALA A 44 -18.39 1.56 -11.54
CA ALA A 44 -18.31 2.03 -12.91
C ALA A 44 -17.30 3.18 -13.17
N ALA A 45 -16.96 3.93 -12.11
CA ALA A 45 -15.96 5.00 -12.17
C ALA A 45 -14.51 4.49 -12.10
N ASP A 46 -14.32 3.20 -11.79
CA ASP A 46 -12.98 2.63 -11.60
C ASP A 46 -12.27 2.30 -12.90
N TYR A 47 -10.94 2.35 -12.81
CA TYR A 47 -10.02 1.83 -13.79
C TYR A 47 -9.22 0.67 -13.17
N VAL A 48 -9.56 -0.55 -13.57
CA VAL A 48 -8.94 -1.77 -13.04
C VAL A 48 -7.74 -2.14 -13.91
N ILE A 49 -6.58 -2.36 -13.29
CA ILE A 49 -5.41 -2.94 -13.97
C ILE A 49 -5.14 -4.31 -13.36
N ASP A 50 -5.13 -5.34 -14.21
CA ASP A 50 -4.86 -6.72 -13.82
C ASP A 50 -3.44 -7.11 -14.25
N LEU A 51 -2.60 -7.43 -13.27
CA LEU A 51 -1.20 -7.77 -13.47
C LEU A 51 -1.04 -9.28 -13.63
N GLY A 52 -0.60 -9.73 -14.81
CA GLY A 52 -0.65 -11.12 -15.23
C GLY A 52 -2.07 -11.53 -15.61
N SER A 53 -2.67 -10.77 -16.51
CA SER A 53 -4.11 -10.85 -16.76
C SER A 53 -4.58 -12.15 -17.41
N GLY A 54 -3.67 -12.99 -17.92
CA GLY A 54 -4.00 -14.25 -18.55
C GLY A 54 -5.01 -14.09 -19.68
N ASP A 55 -6.15 -14.76 -19.57
CA ASP A 55 -7.25 -14.72 -20.53
C ASP A 55 -8.18 -13.50 -20.37
N GLY A 56 -7.85 -12.57 -19.48
CA GLY A 56 -8.53 -11.29 -19.29
C GLY A 56 -9.76 -11.33 -18.39
N ARG A 57 -10.06 -12.50 -17.79
CA ARG A 57 -11.33 -12.74 -17.08
C ARG A 57 -11.64 -11.74 -15.97
N VAL A 58 -10.65 -11.27 -15.21
CA VAL A 58 -10.85 -10.31 -14.09
C VAL A 58 -11.35 -8.97 -14.63
N VAL A 59 -10.61 -8.38 -15.58
CA VAL A 59 -10.95 -7.05 -16.15
C VAL A 59 -12.26 -7.12 -16.96
N ILE A 60 -12.49 -8.23 -17.68
CA ILE A 60 -13.73 -8.47 -18.43
C ILE A 60 -14.92 -8.55 -17.45
N THR A 61 -14.79 -9.29 -16.34
CA THR A 61 -15.85 -9.37 -15.32
C THR A 61 -16.13 -8.00 -14.71
N ALA A 62 -15.09 -7.23 -14.37
CA ALA A 62 -15.25 -5.87 -13.82
C ALA A 62 -16.01 -4.96 -14.81
N ALA A 63 -15.67 -5.03 -16.10
CA ALA A 63 -16.36 -4.22 -17.12
C ALA A 63 -17.80 -4.66 -17.35
N LYS A 64 -18.04 -5.98 -17.49
CA LYS A 64 -19.36 -6.53 -17.81
C LYS A 64 -20.34 -6.37 -16.66
N SER A 65 -19.92 -6.70 -15.44
CA SER A 65 -20.83 -6.77 -14.29
C SER A 65 -20.95 -5.45 -13.54
N LEU A 66 -19.91 -4.61 -13.54
CA LEU A 66 -19.82 -3.39 -12.72
C LEU A 66 -19.65 -2.11 -13.55
N GLY A 67 -19.53 -2.23 -14.88
CA GLY A 67 -19.36 -1.08 -15.78
C GLY A 67 -17.99 -0.40 -15.70
N ALA A 68 -17.03 -0.97 -14.99
CA ALA A 68 -15.68 -0.44 -14.85
C ALA A 68 -14.95 -0.41 -16.22
N ARG A 69 -13.86 0.36 -16.26
CA ARG A 69 -12.88 0.34 -17.36
C ARG A 69 -11.60 -0.30 -16.85
N GLY A 70 -10.74 -0.73 -17.77
CA GLY A 70 -9.45 -1.21 -17.34
C GLY A 70 -8.57 -1.80 -18.42
N MET A 71 -7.44 -2.34 -17.99
CA MET A 71 -6.53 -3.06 -18.85
C MET A 71 -5.94 -4.28 -18.15
N GLY A 72 -5.53 -5.27 -18.95
CA GLY A 72 -4.71 -6.38 -18.52
C GLY A 72 -3.29 -6.25 -19.06
N VAL A 73 -2.33 -6.55 -18.21
CA VAL A 73 -0.91 -6.65 -18.56
C VAL A 73 -0.51 -8.12 -18.51
N GLU A 74 0.04 -8.65 -19.61
CA GLU A 74 0.36 -10.07 -19.75
C GLU A 74 1.62 -10.24 -20.60
N LEU A 75 2.51 -11.14 -20.19
CA LEU A 75 3.75 -11.40 -20.90
C LEU A 75 3.57 -12.31 -22.12
N ASP A 76 2.63 -13.26 -22.06
CA ASP A 76 2.35 -14.18 -23.16
C ASP A 76 1.42 -13.54 -24.20
N ALA A 77 1.97 -13.34 -25.41
CA ALA A 77 1.21 -12.78 -26.55
C ALA A 77 -0.01 -13.65 -26.96
N ASN A 78 -0.02 -14.95 -26.69
CA ASN A 78 -1.15 -15.82 -26.99
C ASN A 78 -2.30 -15.55 -26.02
N LEU A 79 -1.98 -15.35 -24.74
CA LEU A 79 -2.95 -14.99 -23.71
C LEU A 79 -3.53 -13.59 -23.97
N VAL A 80 -2.70 -12.62 -24.36
CA VAL A 80 -3.17 -11.28 -24.77
C VAL A 80 -4.19 -11.37 -25.93
N ARG A 81 -3.88 -12.18 -26.96
CA ARG A 81 -4.83 -12.41 -28.07
C ARG A 81 -6.12 -13.09 -27.61
N THR A 82 -6.00 -14.03 -26.69
CA THR A 82 -7.15 -14.73 -26.10
C THR A 82 -8.01 -13.76 -25.29
N ALA A 83 -7.42 -12.95 -24.42
CA ALA A 83 -8.11 -11.92 -23.64
C ALA A 83 -8.85 -10.92 -24.53
N THR A 84 -8.20 -10.46 -25.61
CA THR A 84 -8.83 -9.54 -26.58
C THR A 84 -10.06 -10.17 -27.23
N ARG A 85 -9.97 -11.44 -27.69
CA ARG A 85 -11.12 -12.16 -28.26
C ARG A 85 -12.22 -12.39 -27.22
N ASN A 86 -11.84 -12.68 -25.97
CA ASN A 86 -12.80 -12.84 -24.88
C ASN A 86 -13.57 -11.52 -24.64
N ALA A 87 -12.88 -10.38 -24.62
CA ALA A 87 -13.51 -9.07 -24.45
C ALA A 87 -14.51 -8.76 -25.58
N GLN A 88 -14.15 -9.10 -26.83
CA GLN A 88 -15.04 -8.96 -27.98
C GLN A 88 -16.29 -9.86 -27.86
N ARG A 89 -16.09 -11.13 -27.49
CA ARG A 89 -17.20 -12.08 -27.29
C ARG A 89 -18.16 -11.64 -26.19
N GLU A 90 -17.62 -11.02 -25.12
CA GLU A 90 -18.40 -10.53 -23.98
C GLU A 90 -18.95 -9.09 -24.19
N GLY A 91 -18.66 -8.45 -25.35
CA GLY A 91 -19.18 -7.12 -25.72
C GLY A 91 -18.62 -5.97 -24.87
N VAL A 92 -17.40 -6.11 -24.34
CA VAL A 92 -16.76 -5.09 -23.47
C VAL A 92 -15.46 -4.52 -24.07
N GLN A 93 -15.15 -4.78 -25.34
CA GLN A 93 -13.93 -4.34 -26.01
C GLN A 93 -13.72 -2.80 -26.00
N ASP A 94 -14.78 -2.01 -25.83
CA ASP A 94 -14.70 -0.55 -25.75
C ASP A 94 -14.37 -0.04 -24.33
N ARG A 95 -14.35 -0.95 -23.34
CA ARG A 95 -14.08 -0.65 -21.94
C ARG A 95 -12.76 -1.20 -21.46
N VAL A 96 -12.27 -2.28 -22.08
CA VAL A 96 -11.06 -3.00 -21.66
C VAL A 96 -10.07 -3.18 -22.80
N SER A 97 -8.80 -3.20 -22.47
CA SER A 97 -7.69 -3.46 -23.40
C SER A 97 -6.66 -4.38 -22.76
N PHE A 98 -5.90 -5.09 -23.60
CA PHE A 98 -4.87 -6.03 -23.13
C PHE A 98 -3.56 -5.76 -23.85
N TYR A 99 -2.47 -5.71 -23.10
CA TYR A 99 -1.15 -5.37 -23.62
C TYR A 99 -0.14 -6.45 -23.27
N LYS A 100 0.68 -6.79 -24.26
CA LYS A 100 1.87 -7.60 -24.00
C LYS A 100 2.94 -6.71 -23.41
N ASP A 101 3.15 -6.85 -22.10
CA ASP A 101 4.16 -6.07 -21.37
C ASP A 101 4.62 -6.83 -20.14
N ASP A 102 5.78 -6.43 -19.58
CA ASP A 102 6.25 -6.89 -18.29
C ASP A 102 5.58 -6.04 -17.18
N LEU A 103 4.88 -6.71 -16.27
CA LEU A 103 4.16 -6.07 -15.18
C LEU A 103 5.03 -5.16 -14.28
N PHE A 104 6.35 -5.36 -14.27
CA PHE A 104 7.28 -4.52 -13.51
C PHE A 104 7.56 -3.16 -14.18
N PHE A 105 7.28 -3.03 -15.47
CA PHE A 105 7.54 -1.82 -16.26
C PHE A 105 6.25 -1.17 -16.79
N ALA A 106 5.11 -1.82 -16.60
CA ALA A 106 3.81 -1.30 -17.05
C ALA A 106 3.45 0.04 -16.39
N ASP A 107 2.82 0.93 -17.16
CA ASP A 107 2.27 2.17 -16.62
C ASP A 107 1.00 1.92 -15.81
N LEU A 108 1.12 2.02 -14.49
CA LEU A 108 0.02 1.83 -13.55
C LEU A 108 -0.66 3.14 -13.12
N SER A 109 -0.28 4.29 -13.67
CA SER A 109 -0.68 5.63 -13.21
C SER A 109 -2.19 5.90 -13.25
N LYS A 110 -2.92 5.19 -14.13
CA LYS A 110 -4.38 5.31 -14.26
C LYS A 110 -5.16 4.43 -13.29
N ALA A 111 -4.49 3.51 -12.58
CA ALA A 111 -5.17 2.56 -11.73
C ALA A 111 -5.91 3.23 -10.58
N THR A 112 -7.16 2.85 -10.38
CA THR A 112 -7.88 3.02 -9.12
C THR A 112 -7.98 1.70 -8.36
N VAL A 113 -7.85 0.59 -9.10
CA VAL A 113 -7.76 -0.77 -8.55
C VAL A 113 -6.69 -1.55 -9.31
N ILE A 114 -5.81 -2.20 -8.58
CA ILE A 114 -4.88 -3.22 -9.09
C ILE A 114 -5.39 -4.59 -8.64
N THR A 115 -5.42 -5.55 -9.54
CA THR A 115 -5.65 -6.96 -9.22
C THR A 115 -4.44 -7.80 -9.63
N MET A 116 -4.14 -8.85 -8.86
CA MET A 116 -3.03 -9.74 -9.17
C MET A 116 -3.22 -11.13 -8.56
N TYR A 117 -2.69 -12.14 -9.26
CA TYR A 117 -2.51 -13.49 -8.75
C TYR A 117 -1.07 -13.91 -9.02
N MET A 118 -0.16 -13.39 -8.22
CA MET A 118 1.28 -13.56 -8.37
C MET A 118 1.87 -14.14 -7.08
N SER A 119 3.04 -14.81 -7.20
CA SER A 119 3.74 -15.31 -6.03
C SER A 119 4.13 -14.17 -5.07
N GLU A 120 4.37 -14.51 -3.80
CA GLU A 120 4.81 -13.56 -2.79
C GLU A 120 6.07 -12.79 -3.22
N SER A 121 7.04 -13.45 -3.84
CA SER A 121 8.26 -12.82 -4.33
C SER A 121 8.00 -11.76 -5.40
N VAL A 122 7.03 -11.99 -6.30
CA VAL A 122 6.60 -11.01 -7.31
C VAL A 122 5.88 -9.85 -6.63
N ASN A 123 4.97 -10.13 -5.69
CA ASN A 123 4.25 -9.10 -4.93
C ASN A 123 5.21 -8.17 -4.18
N LEU A 124 6.22 -8.74 -3.50
CA LEU A 124 7.24 -7.96 -2.81
C LEU A 124 8.08 -7.09 -3.76
N ARG A 125 8.41 -7.60 -4.94
CA ARG A 125 9.12 -6.83 -5.98
C ARG A 125 8.26 -5.70 -6.57
N LEU A 126 6.93 -5.89 -6.68
CA LEU A 126 5.98 -4.87 -7.15
C LEU A 126 5.73 -3.77 -6.10
N ARG A 127 5.84 -4.09 -4.81
CA ARG A 127 5.48 -3.21 -3.70
C ARG A 127 6.00 -1.78 -3.84
N PRO A 128 7.28 -1.50 -4.18
CA PRO A 128 7.76 -0.12 -4.36
C PRO A 128 7.04 0.65 -5.47
N SER A 129 6.59 -0.03 -6.53
CA SER A 129 5.83 0.59 -7.62
C SER A 129 4.38 0.86 -7.20
N LEU A 130 3.78 -0.01 -6.39
CA LEU A 130 2.44 0.18 -5.84
C LEU A 130 2.36 1.40 -4.92
N PHE A 131 3.40 1.68 -4.12
CA PHE A 131 3.46 2.88 -3.28
C PHE A 131 3.63 4.21 -4.05
N LYS A 132 3.91 4.16 -5.36
CA LYS A 132 3.92 5.35 -6.23
C LYS A 132 2.53 5.70 -6.79
N LEU A 133 1.56 4.81 -6.61
CA LEU A 133 0.18 5.04 -7.04
C LEU A 133 -0.48 6.12 -6.18
N LYS A 134 -1.56 6.68 -6.69
CA LYS A 134 -2.33 7.67 -5.95
C LYS A 134 -2.82 7.08 -4.63
N PRO A 135 -2.70 7.80 -3.50
CA PRO A 135 -3.33 7.40 -2.26
C PRO A 135 -4.81 7.10 -2.46
N GLY A 136 -5.28 5.99 -1.87
CA GLY A 136 -6.63 5.48 -2.10
C GLY A 136 -6.75 4.46 -3.22
N THR A 137 -5.71 4.24 -4.05
CA THR A 137 -5.70 3.11 -4.98
C THR A 137 -5.78 1.81 -4.20
N ARG A 138 -6.69 0.92 -4.60
CA ARG A 138 -6.93 -0.38 -3.96
C ARG A 138 -6.14 -1.45 -4.68
N VAL A 139 -5.39 -2.24 -3.92
CA VAL A 139 -4.58 -3.35 -4.43
C VAL A 139 -5.16 -4.64 -3.88
N VAL A 140 -5.52 -5.58 -4.75
CA VAL A 140 -6.13 -6.85 -4.37
C VAL A 140 -5.26 -7.99 -4.88
N SER A 141 -4.86 -8.87 -3.96
CA SER A 141 -4.10 -10.08 -4.29
C SER A 141 -4.88 -11.34 -3.95
N HIS A 142 -4.79 -12.32 -4.82
CA HIS A 142 -5.32 -13.66 -4.65
C HIS A 142 -4.23 -14.57 -4.07
N ASP A 143 -4.50 -15.23 -2.96
CA ASP A 143 -3.68 -16.22 -2.22
C ASP A 143 -2.35 -15.71 -1.64
N PHE A 144 -1.70 -14.73 -2.21
CA PHE A 144 -0.37 -14.28 -1.78
C PHE A 144 -0.41 -12.87 -1.23
N ASP A 145 0.16 -12.68 -0.05
CA ASP A 145 0.24 -11.39 0.63
C ASP A 145 1.49 -10.57 0.24
N MET A 146 1.78 -9.52 0.98
CA MET A 146 2.93 -8.63 0.81
C MET A 146 3.80 -8.56 2.07
N ALA A 147 3.91 -9.67 2.80
CA ALA A 147 4.70 -9.83 4.02
C ALA A 147 4.40 -8.71 5.05
N GLN A 148 5.37 -7.84 5.36
CA GLN A 148 5.23 -6.83 6.41
C GLN A 148 4.19 -5.73 6.09
N TRP A 149 3.78 -5.56 4.84
CA TRP A 149 2.66 -4.69 4.52
C TRP A 149 1.34 -5.41 4.82
N THR A 150 0.87 -5.25 6.05
CA THR A 150 -0.37 -5.89 6.52
C THR A 150 -1.57 -5.42 5.69
N PRO A 151 -2.44 -6.32 5.21
CA PRO A 151 -3.62 -5.92 4.45
C PRO A 151 -4.62 -5.14 5.32
N ASP A 152 -5.30 -4.16 4.71
CA ASP A 152 -6.40 -3.43 5.35
C ASP A 152 -7.62 -4.31 5.58
N GLU A 153 -7.87 -5.25 4.67
CA GLU A 153 -8.98 -6.21 4.75
C GLU A 153 -8.54 -7.57 4.18
N LYS A 154 -9.05 -8.65 4.75
CA LYS A 154 -8.86 -10.02 4.27
C LYS A 154 -10.19 -10.76 4.20
N MET A 155 -10.34 -11.59 3.16
CA MET A 155 -11.49 -12.46 2.97
C MET A 155 -11.01 -13.84 2.54
N THR A 156 -11.69 -14.89 2.97
CA THR A 156 -11.44 -16.26 2.51
C THR A 156 -12.70 -16.78 1.81
N VAL A 157 -12.52 -17.39 0.64
CA VAL A 157 -13.62 -18.01 -0.13
C VAL A 157 -13.34 -19.48 -0.38
N PRO A 158 -14.35 -20.35 -0.38
CA PRO A 158 -14.19 -21.78 -0.70
C PRO A 158 -13.88 -21.95 -2.19
N VAL A 159 -12.93 -22.82 -2.50
CA VAL A 159 -12.57 -23.26 -3.87
C VAL A 159 -12.40 -24.78 -3.85
N PRO A 160 -13.50 -25.56 -3.86
CA PRO A 160 -13.44 -27.01 -3.65
C PRO A 160 -12.53 -27.75 -4.63
N ASN A 161 -12.46 -27.27 -5.88
CA ASN A 161 -11.67 -27.91 -6.95
C ASN A 161 -10.37 -27.15 -7.23
N LYS A 162 -9.78 -26.51 -6.22
CA LYS A 162 -8.50 -25.83 -6.36
C LYS A 162 -7.42 -26.84 -6.75
N PRO A 163 -6.61 -26.60 -7.80
CA PRO A 163 -5.65 -27.60 -8.31
C PRO A 163 -4.48 -27.85 -7.36
N TYR A 164 -4.25 -26.96 -6.40
CA TYR A 164 -3.17 -27.06 -5.40
C TYR A 164 -3.53 -26.29 -4.13
N GLY A 165 -2.90 -26.69 -3.02
CA GLY A 165 -3.10 -26.09 -1.71
C GLY A 165 -4.42 -26.51 -1.04
N GLN A 166 -4.94 -25.67 -0.18
CA GLN A 166 -6.21 -25.89 0.52
C GLN A 166 -7.40 -25.61 -0.41
N PRO A 167 -8.58 -26.24 -0.21
CA PRO A 167 -9.79 -26.02 -1.00
C PRO A 167 -10.46 -24.66 -0.71
N LYS A 168 -9.66 -23.62 -0.59
CA LYS A 168 -10.06 -22.23 -0.32
C LYS A 168 -9.02 -21.28 -0.93
N SER A 169 -9.42 -20.04 -1.12
CA SER A 169 -8.52 -18.94 -1.50
C SER A 169 -8.66 -17.78 -0.55
N ASP A 170 -7.53 -17.20 -0.19
CA ASP A 170 -7.44 -15.97 0.58
C ASP A 170 -7.36 -14.79 -0.40
N ILE A 171 -8.09 -13.72 -0.08
CA ILE A 171 -8.12 -12.48 -0.82
C ILE A 171 -7.68 -11.38 0.13
N PHE A 172 -6.65 -10.64 -0.27
CA PHE A 172 -6.07 -9.57 0.51
C PHE A 172 -6.32 -8.23 -0.18
N LEU A 173 -6.71 -7.23 0.59
CA LEU A 173 -6.91 -5.86 0.13
C LEU A 173 -5.98 -4.91 0.87
N TRP A 174 -5.25 -4.10 0.11
CA TRP A 174 -4.53 -2.93 0.61
C TRP A 174 -5.08 -1.66 -0.04
N VAL A 175 -5.06 -0.56 0.71
CA VAL A 175 -5.35 0.78 0.21
C VAL A 175 -4.07 1.58 0.29
N VAL A 176 -3.53 2.01 -0.84
CA VAL A 176 -2.28 2.76 -0.90
C VAL A 176 -2.38 3.99 -0.01
N PRO A 177 -1.56 4.12 1.04
CA PRO A 177 -1.62 5.25 1.95
C PRO A 177 -0.91 6.48 1.37
N ALA A 178 -1.36 7.66 1.76
CA ALA A 178 -0.57 8.86 1.56
C ALA A 178 0.67 8.87 2.47
N ASP A 179 1.74 9.52 2.03
CA ASP A 179 2.91 9.79 2.88
C ASP A 179 2.59 10.91 3.86
N PHE A 180 2.44 10.52 5.11
CA PHE A 180 2.14 11.42 6.23
C PHE A 180 3.36 11.71 7.10
N SER A 181 4.49 11.06 6.81
CA SER A 181 5.72 11.19 7.59
C SER A 181 6.25 12.62 7.62
N GLY A 182 6.88 13.01 8.73
CA GLY A 182 7.49 14.31 8.90
C GLY A 182 6.80 15.20 9.95
N ALA A 183 7.11 16.49 9.93
CA ALA A 183 6.60 17.45 10.89
C ALA A 183 5.49 18.32 10.29
N TRP A 184 4.47 18.56 11.09
CA TRP A 184 3.26 19.29 10.73
C TRP A 184 2.93 20.34 11.77
N THR A 185 2.44 21.51 11.33
CA THR A 185 2.00 22.59 12.22
C THR A 185 0.62 23.07 11.82
N TRP A 186 -0.16 23.47 12.81
CA TRP A 186 -1.48 24.08 12.59
C TRP A 186 -1.89 24.93 13.80
N ARG A 187 -2.93 25.72 13.61
CA ARG A 187 -3.53 26.53 14.67
C ARG A 187 -5.03 26.26 14.74
N ILE A 188 -5.54 26.08 15.94
CA ILE A 188 -6.97 25.99 16.21
C ILE A 188 -7.33 26.85 17.43
N PRO A 189 -8.54 27.43 17.48
CA PRO A 189 -9.01 28.16 18.65
C PRO A 189 -9.27 27.18 19.82
N ILE A 190 -8.76 27.52 20.99
CA ILE A 190 -9.01 26.83 22.26
C ILE A 190 -9.44 27.89 23.27
N ALA A 191 -10.67 27.81 23.79
CA ALA A 191 -11.24 28.83 24.65
C ALA A 191 -11.04 30.28 24.13
N GLY A 192 -11.22 30.46 22.82
CA GLY A 192 -11.06 31.76 22.16
C GLY A 192 -9.62 32.16 21.83
N ILE A 193 -8.62 31.39 22.23
CA ILE A 193 -7.20 31.64 21.93
C ILE A 193 -6.72 30.71 20.83
N ASN A 194 -6.15 31.27 19.76
CA ASN A 194 -5.53 30.50 18.67
C ASN A 194 -4.24 29.85 19.19
N GLN A 195 -4.29 28.55 19.46
CA GLN A 195 -3.13 27.78 19.96
C GLN A 195 -2.42 27.07 18.81
N GLU A 196 -1.11 27.12 18.82
CA GLU A 196 -0.25 26.42 17.90
C GLU A 196 -0.10 24.96 18.33
N HIS A 197 -0.26 24.08 17.36
CA HIS A 197 -0.08 22.64 17.47
C HIS A 197 1.04 22.20 16.53
N GLU A 198 1.84 21.28 16.99
CA GLU A 198 2.84 20.60 16.20
C GLU A 198 2.68 19.09 16.40
N ALA A 199 2.89 18.32 15.33
CA ALA A 199 3.07 16.88 15.43
C ALA A 199 4.13 16.41 14.46
N ARG A 200 4.91 15.44 14.88
CA ARG A 200 5.87 14.72 14.03
C ARG A 200 5.46 13.28 13.97
N PHE A 201 5.34 12.75 12.74
CA PHE A 201 4.95 11.38 12.47
C PHE A 201 6.08 10.60 11.81
N GLU A 202 6.26 9.38 12.29
CA GLU A 202 7.08 8.34 11.67
C GLU A 202 6.13 7.28 11.12
N GLN A 203 6.23 6.97 9.82
CA GLN A 203 5.27 6.13 9.14
C GLN A 203 5.94 4.92 8.51
N LYS A 204 5.35 3.73 8.78
CA LYS A 204 5.66 2.48 8.11
C LYS A 204 4.40 1.94 7.46
N PHE A 205 4.36 1.91 6.12
CA PHE A 205 3.17 1.57 5.36
C PHE A 205 1.97 2.48 5.75
N GLN A 206 0.84 1.87 6.15
CA GLN A 206 -0.35 2.60 6.65
C GLN A 206 -0.35 2.82 8.17
N VAL A 207 0.70 2.42 8.88
CA VAL A 207 0.83 2.60 10.33
C VAL A 207 1.76 3.78 10.61
N ALA A 208 1.39 4.63 11.57
CA ALA A 208 2.25 5.72 12.00
C ALA A 208 2.21 5.92 13.51
N GLU A 209 3.34 6.38 14.04
CA GLU A 209 3.47 6.85 15.41
C GLU A 209 3.71 8.36 15.40
N GLY A 210 3.21 9.04 16.41
CA GLY A 210 3.29 10.51 16.50
C GLY A 210 3.82 11.02 17.82
N LYS A 211 4.55 12.15 17.76
CA LYS A 211 4.92 12.97 18.93
C LYS A 211 4.35 14.36 18.69
N GLY A 212 3.68 14.93 19.70
CA GLY A 212 2.98 16.20 19.58
C GLY A 212 3.39 17.26 20.58
N ARG A 213 3.08 18.51 20.25
CA ARG A 213 3.24 19.68 21.12
C ARG A 213 2.04 20.61 20.95
N VAL A 214 1.62 21.23 22.05
CA VAL A 214 0.60 22.29 22.05
C VAL A 214 1.17 23.46 22.86
N ALA A 215 1.25 24.63 22.28
CA ALA A 215 1.87 25.82 22.88
C ALA A 215 3.23 25.49 23.55
N SER A 216 4.11 24.80 22.82
CA SER A 216 5.45 24.33 23.26
C SER A 216 5.48 23.23 24.32
N ARG A 217 4.36 22.77 24.86
CA ARG A 217 4.29 21.63 25.81
C ARG A 217 4.13 20.32 25.05
N ALA A 218 4.94 19.33 25.40
CA ALA A 218 4.78 17.98 24.84
C ALA A 218 3.43 17.38 25.26
N VAL A 219 2.73 16.77 24.30
CA VAL A 219 1.44 16.10 24.53
C VAL A 219 1.44 14.74 23.84
N PRO A 220 0.73 13.75 24.38
CA PRO A 220 0.61 12.45 23.72
C PRO A 220 -0.17 12.57 22.42
N VAL A 221 0.28 11.80 21.43
CA VAL A 221 -0.44 11.56 20.16
C VAL A 221 -0.77 10.08 20.12
N GLY A 222 -2.01 9.74 19.86
CA GLY A 222 -2.46 8.34 19.85
C GLY A 222 -3.48 8.08 18.74
N ASN A 223 -3.82 6.78 18.58
CA ASN A 223 -4.84 6.31 17.64
C ASN A 223 -4.62 6.84 16.20
N VAL A 224 -3.36 6.89 15.77
CA VAL A 224 -3.05 7.33 14.40
C VAL A 224 -3.53 6.26 13.42
N GLN A 225 -4.43 6.63 12.53
CA GLN A 225 -4.96 5.77 11.48
C GLN A 225 -4.82 6.47 10.13
N ILE A 226 -4.25 5.75 9.16
CA ILE A 226 -4.08 6.22 7.78
C ILE A 226 -4.79 5.23 6.86
N ARG A 227 -5.69 5.73 6.02
CA ARG A 227 -6.32 4.94 4.96
C ARG A 227 -6.45 5.76 3.69
N GLY A 228 -5.68 5.40 2.67
CA GLY A 228 -5.60 6.20 1.45
C GLY A 228 -5.08 7.61 1.77
N ASP A 229 -5.81 8.61 1.37
CA ASP A 229 -5.50 10.02 1.60
C ASP A 229 -6.09 10.58 2.91
N THR A 230 -6.72 9.75 3.73
CA THR A 230 -7.32 10.16 5.00
C THR A 230 -6.45 9.80 6.19
N ILE A 231 -6.49 10.65 7.20
CA ILE A 231 -5.83 10.44 8.48
C ILE A 231 -6.77 10.79 9.62
N SER A 232 -6.65 10.03 10.71
CA SER A 232 -7.17 10.44 12.02
C SER A 232 -6.15 10.17 13.12
N PHE A 233 -6.16 11.01 14.14
CA PHE A 233 -5.34 10.85 15.35
C PHE A 233 -5.92 11.67 16.49
N VAL A 234 -5.54 11.33 17.73
CA VAL A 234 -5.93 12.07 18.90
C VAL A 234 -4.70 12.75 19.55
N MET A 235 -4.91 13.96 20.08
CA MET A 235 -3.93 14.65 20.92
C MET A 235 -4.56 15.02 22.24
N GLY A 236 -3.91 14.68 23.35
CA GLY A 236 -4.38 14.98 24.70
C GLY A 236 -3.60 16.12 25.32
N ALA A 237 -4.28 17.02 26.03
CA ALA A 237 -3.65 18.03 26.85
C ALA A 237 -4.36 18.11 28.21
N THR A 238 -3.58 18.08 29.31
CA THR A 238 -4.11 18.27 30.67
C THR A 238 -3.94 19.72 31.06
N VAL A 239 -5.04 20.39 31.41
CA VAL A 239 -5.08 21.77 31.92
C VAL A 239 -5.91 21.73 33.20
N ASP A 240 -5.36 22.25 34.29
CA ASP A 240 -5.99 22.32 35.63
C ASP A 240 -6.55 20.96 36.09
N GLY A 241 -5.77 19.89 35.88
CA GLY A 241 -6.13 18.52 36.29
C GLY A 241 -7.19 17.83 35.41
N LYS A 242 -7.71 18.49 34.38
CA LYS A 242 -8.66 17.90 33.43
C LYS A 242 -7.94 17.59 32.11
N THR A 243 -8.08 16.35 31.64
CA THR A 243 -7.55 15.95 30.32
C THR A 243 -8.58 16.26 29.25
N THR A 244 -8.17 17.02 28.26
CA THR A 244 -8.95 17.30 27.05
C THR A 244 -8.31 16.59 25.88
N TRP A 245 -9.09 15.76 25.20
CA TRP A 245 -8.68 15.07 23.98
C TRP A 245 -9.25 15.75 22.75
N ARG A 246 -8.47 15.81 21.70
CA ARG A 246 -8.89 16.29 20.39
C ARG A 246 -8.71 15.21 19.37
N ASP A 247 -9.81 14.84 18.73
CA ASP A 247 -9.87 13.87 17.63
C ASP A 247 -9.78 14.66 16.31
N PHE A 248 -8.62 14.59 15.68
CA PHE A 248 -8.33 15.19 14.39
C PHE A 248 -8.66 14.21 13.29
N ARG A 249 -9.43 14.64 12.31
CA ARG A 249 -9.74 13.86 11.10
C ARG A 249 -9.52 14.76 9.90
N GLY A 250 -8.78 14.29 8.92
CA GLY A 250 -8.46 15.11 7.76
C GLY A 250 -8.07 14.30 6.53
N ARG A 251 -7.98 15.03 5.43
CA ARG A 251 -7.51 14.52 4.14
C ARG A 251 -6.20 15.19 3.79
N ILE A 252 -5.25 14.38 3.35
CA ILE A 252 -3.93 14.84 2.94
C ILE A 252 -3.97 15.18 1.45
N SER A 253 -3.44 16.34 1.10
CA SER A 253 -3.10 16.71 -0.27
C SER A 253 -1.74 17.39 -0.23
N ASP A 254 -0.73 16.75 -0.79
CA ASP A 254 0.67 17.17 -0.79
C ASP A 254 1.19 17.52 0.61
N ASP A 255 1.47 18.79 0.86
CA ASP A 255 1.97 19.32 2.13
C ASP A 255 0.88 19.99 2.98
N THR A 256 -0.36 19.63 2.75
CA THR A 256 -1.51 20.18 3.49
C THR A 256 -2.44 19.04 3.97
N ILE A 257 -2.94 19.19 5.21
CA ILE A 257 -4.07 18.39 5.69
C ILE A 257 -5.21 19.36 5.96
N THR A 258 -6.42 19.02 5.50
CA THR A 258 -7.63 19.79 5.78
C THR A 258 -8.69 18.85 6.34
N GLY A 259 -9.40 19.27 7.38
CA GLY A 259 -10.42 18.44 7.98
C GLY A 259 -11.12 19.07 9.18
N SER A 260 -11.59 18.21 10.08
CA SER A 260 -12.36 18.60 11.27
C SER A 260 -11.69 18.08 12.53
N VAL A 261 -11.79 18.85 13.62
CA VAL A 261 -11.36 18.44 14.94
C VAL A 261 -12.54 18.48 15.91
N PHE A 262 -12.67 17.41 16.69
CA PHE A 262 -13.68 17.25 17.74
C PHE A 262 -12.97 17.31 19.10
N THR A 263 -13.56 18.02 20.04
CA THR A 263 -13.01 18.14 21.40
C THR A 263 -13.83 17.25 22.34
N VAL A 264 -13.16 16.43 23.13
CA VAL A 264 -13.74 15.57 24.17
C VAL A 264 -13.05 15.90 25.49
N VAL A 265 -13.83 16.27 26.50
CA VAL A 265 -13.33 16.51 27.86
C VAL A 265 -13.55 15.25 28.69
N GLU A 266 -12.53 14.84 29.45
CA GLU A 266 -12.59 13.68 30.32
C GLU A 266 -13.68 13.89 31.42
N GLY A 267 -14.57 12.89 31.58
CA GLY A 267 -15.69 12.95 32.52
C GLY A 267 -16.98 13.51 31.96
N ASP A 268 -16.98 14.16 30.81
CA ASP A 268 -18.20 14.54 30.13
C ASP A 268 -18.69 13.34 29.28
N ALA A 269 -19.99 13.02 29.42
CA ALA A 269 -20.65 12.14 28.44
C ALA A 269 -20.39 12.76 27.07
N VAL A 270 -19.88 11.93 26.12
CA VAL A 270 -19.48 12.37 24.77
C VAL A 270 -20.51 13.38 24.25
N ASN A 271 -20.21 14.66 24.41
CA ASN A 271 -21.12 15.72 24.02
C ASN A 271 -21.04 15.85 22.50
N LYS A 272 -21.86 15.06 21.79
CA LYS A 272 -21.99 15.09 20.32
C LYS A 272 -22.51 16.43 19.79
N SER A 273 -22.73 17.40 20.68
CA SER A 273 -23.34 18.69 20.36
C SER A 273 -22.34 19.81 20.03
N GLN A 274 -21.03 19.60 20.20
CA GLN A 274 -20.06 20.59 19.73
C GLN A 274 -19.85 20.44 18.22
N GLU A 275 -20.13 21.48 17.47
CA GLU A 275 -19.82 21.53 16.06
C GLU A 275 -18.29 21.35 15.87
N PRO A 276 -17.87 20.52 14.89
CA PRO A 276 -16.46 20.33 14.64
C PRO A 276 -15.80 21.60 14.15
N VAL A 277 -14.63 21.90 14.69
CA VAL A 277 -13.81 23.03 14.22
C VAL A 277 -13.04 22.61 12.99
N VAL A 278 -13.09 23.40 11.94
CA VAL A 278 -12.25 23.18 10.73
C VAL A 278 -10.80 23.44 11.11
N TRP A 279 -9.91 22.55 10.72
CA TRP A 279 -8.48 22.71 10.90
C TRP A 279 -7.72 22.47 9.60
N ARG A 280 -6.58 23.12 9.51
CA ARG A 280 -5.65 22.98 8.39
C ARG A 280 -4.23 22.92 8.92
N ALA A 281 -3.52 21.84 8.60
CA ALA A 281 -2.10 21.69 8.92
C ALA A 281 -1.25 21.86 7.67
N THR A 282 -0.05 22.38 7.87
CA THR A 282 0.97 22.49 6.83
C THR A 282 2.19 21.67 7.25
N ARG A 283 2.76 20.95 6.32
CA ARG A 283 4.00 20.20 6.54
C ARG A 283 5.18 21.18 6.59
N THR A 284 5.92 21.14 7.69
CA THR A 284 7.11 21.98 7.89
C THR A 284 8.42 21.25 7.63
N ALA A 285 8.41 19.92 7.73
CA ALA A 285 9.54 19.09 7.34
C ALA A 285 9.04 17.73 6.83
N ARG A 286 9.59 17.26 5.71
CA ARG A 286 9.29 15.93 5.19
C ARG A 286 10.03 14.87 5.99
N GLY A 287 9.37 13.76 6.27
CA GLY A 287 9.96 12.52 6.72
C GLY A 287 10.18 11.56 5.54
N LYS A 288 10.43 10.31 5.87
CA LYS A 288 10.50 9.22 4.90
C LYS A 288 9.57 8.11 5.37
N MET A 289 8.55 7.79 4.58
CA MET A 289 7.73 6.61 4.82
C MET A 289 8.55 5.36 4.55
N ILE A 290 8.55 4.43 5.50
CA ILE A 290 9.23 3.14 5.36
C ILE A 290 8.30 2.20 4.59
N ILE A 291 8.74 1.76 3.41
CA ILE A 291 7.98 0.85 2.52
C ILE A 291 8.73 -0.45 2.23
N ASP A 292 9.96 -0.59 2.75
CA ASP A 292 10.81 -1.74 2.50
C ASP A 292 11.33 -2.33 3.80
N ALA A 293 11.32 -3.66 3.91
CA ALA A 293 11.85 -4.36 5.09
C ALA A 293 13.38 -4.23 5.19
N ALA A 294 14.08 -4.03 4.09
CA ALA A 294 15.53 -3.85 4.06
C ALA A 294 16.00 -2.50 4.65
N THR A 295 15.08 -1.55 4.86
CA THR A 295 15.35 -0.28 5.56
C THR A 295 15.03 -0.35 7.05
N GLU A 296 14.65 -1.53 7.58
CA GLU A 296 14.55 -1.73 9.02
C GLU A 296 15.97 -1.77 9.63
N PHE A 297 16.38 -0.61 10.15
CA PHE A 297 17.46 -0.49 11.12
C PHE A 297 18.76 -1.24 10.78
N VAL A 298 19.45 -0.80 9.77
CA VAL A 298 20.89 -0.78 9.91
C VAL A 298 21.19 0.42 10.84
N ASP A 299 21.09 0.16 12.14
CA ASP A 299 21.73 0.99 13.17
C ASP A 299 23.22 0.93 12.84
N GLU A 300 23.72 1.97 12.17
CA GLU A 300 25.13 2.02 11.71
C GLU A 300 26.08 1.78 12.90
N ASP A 301 25.68 2.11 14.12
CA ASP A 301 26.42 1.84 15.35
C ASP A 301 26.45 0.34 15.73
N LYS A 302 25.40 -0.44 15.40
CA LYS A 302 25.40 -1.89 15.60
C LYS A 302 26.18 -2.65 14.54
N VAL A 303 26.21 -2.16 13.30
CA VAL A 303 27.06 -2.75 12.24
C VAL A 303 28.54 -2.47 12.53
N ALA A 304 28.88 -1.28 12.98
CA ALA A 304 30.24 -0.97 13.41
C ALA A 304 30.69 -1.86 14.58
N ALA A 305 29.82 -2.14 15.56
CA ALA A 305 30.11 -3.03 16.68
C ALA A 305 30.33 -4.49 16.25
N LEU A 306 29.65 -4.98 15.21
CA LEU A 306 29.82 -6.34 14.67
C LEU A 306 31.14 -6.52 13.92
N PHE A 307 31.70 -5.48 13.34
CA PHE A 307 33.02 -5.52 12.68
C PHE A 307 34.19 -5.35 13.66
N LEU A 308 34.00 -4.64 14.78
CA LEU A 308 35.04 -4.44 15.79
C LEU A 308 35.29 -5.68 16.66
N THR A 309 34.34 -6.62 16.75
CA THR A 309 34.50 -7.88 17.51
C THR A 309 35.21 -9.00 16.74
N LYS A 310 35.51 -8.84 15.45
CA LYS A 310 36.23 -9.84 14.63
C LYS A 310 37.75 -9.60 14.48
N GLU A 311 38.26 -8.50 14.97
CA GLU A 311 39.72 -8.23 14.95
C GLU A 311 40.44 -8.53 16.27
N GLN A 312 39.75 -9.12 17.25
CA GLN A 312 40.34 -9.50 18.56
C GLN A 312 40.15 -10.98 18.92
N GLN A 313 40.08 -11.88 17.91
CA GLN A 313 40.21 -13.33 18.15
C GLN A 313 41.26 -13.96 17.23
#